data_dffb198b53f178b03ceab5531c23312b
#
_entry.id   dffb198b53f178b03ceab5531c23312b
#
_cell.length_a   1.000
_cell.length_b   1.000
_cell.length_c   1.000
_cell.angle_alpha   90.00
_cell.angle_beta   90.00
_cell.angle_gamma   90.00
#
_symmetry.space_group_name_H-M   'P 1'
#
loop_
_entity.id
_entity.type
_entity.pdbx_description
1 polymer ?
#
loop_
_entity_poly.entity_id
_entity_poly.type
_entity_poly.pdbx_seq_one_letter_code
_entity_poly.pdbx_strand_id
1 'polypeptide(L)'
;TPLITDDMTPNGPRGWWNDIDPTVFVDDDGTPWMSWGNGTCFLVKLKPNMTELDGNIEILKMPKFVEGPWIHKRENLYYLTYASMGKGRETISYAMAPSMEGPWTYRGVLTGMAENSFTIHPGIIEFKGQNYLFYHNAILTIDGKSGATGRRSVCVDYLYYLPDGRMAYVEQTKEGITVKPKTAAEVAEIVNPYTDEKEVVVEKEVIAD
;
A
#
# COMPACT_ATOMS: atom_id res chain seq x y z
N THR A 1 26.71 5.38 1.82
CA THR A 1 26.41 4.50 2.98
C THR A 1 24.97 4.11 2.85
N PRO A 2 24.58 2.81 3.01
CA PRO A 2 23.20 2.40 3.08
C PRO A 2 22.47 3.15 4.21
N LEU A 3 21.17 3.40 4.02
CA LEU A 3 20.32 4.01 5.06
C LEU A 3 19.85 2.96 6.07
N ILE A 4 19.52 1.77 5.57
CA ILE A 4 19.12 0.59 6.34
C ILE A 4 20.07 -0.56 5.97
N THR A 5 20.43 -1.34 6.96
CA THR A 5 21.24 -2.56 6.83
C THR A 5 20.60 -3.71 7.62
N ASP A 6 20.89 -4.95 7.24
CA ASP A 6 20.27 -6.16 7.81
C ASP A 6 20.43 -6.29 9.34
N ASP A 7 21.44 -5.64 9.93
CA ASP A 7 21.68 -5.63 11.37
C ASP A 7 20.80 -4.62 12.13
N MET A 8 20.16 -3.70 11.43
CA MET A 8 19.23 -2.72 12.00
C MET A 8 17.80 -3.25 12.11
N THR A 9 17.48 -4.33 11.41
CA THR A 9 16.15 -4.95 11.39
C THR A 9 16.22 -6.41 11.85
N PRO A 10 15.22 -6.92 12.59
CA PRO A 10 15.21 -8.31 13.00
C PRO A 10 15.15 -9.21 11.75
N ASN A 11 15.85 -10.35 11.82
CA ASN A 11 15.73 -11.39 10.78
C ASN A 11 14.29 -11.85 10.65
N GLY A 12 13.60 -11.34 9.66
CA GLY A 12 12.23 -11.67 9.38
C GLY A 12 12.09 -13.01 8.62
N PRO A 13 10.84 -13.40 8.31
CA PRO A 13 10.55 -14.69 7.69
C PRO A 13 11.10 -14.84 6.26
N ARG A 14 11.56 -13.75 5.63
CA ARG A 14 12.06 -13.70 4.26
C ARG A 14 13.59 -13.62 4.15
N GLY A 15 14.32 -13.62 5.28
CA GLY A 15 15.77 -13.53 5.31
C GLY A 15 16.29 -12.26 4.63
N TRP A 16 17.24 -12.36 3.70
CA TRP A 16 17.83 -11.22 2.99
C TRP A 16 16.86 -10.40 2.10
N TRP A 17 15.61 -10.85 1.94
CA TRP A 17 14.54 -10.12 1.25
C TRP A 17 13.71 -9.23 2.18
N ASN A 18 14.06 -9.12 3.46
CA ASN A 18 13.25 -8.35 4.42
C ASN A 18 13.24 -6.86 4.12
N ASP A 19 14.36 -6.30 3.71
CA ASP A 19 14.57 -4.86 3.54
C ASP A 19 14.44 -4.44 2.07
N ILE A 20 13.23 -4.60 1.50
CA ILE A 20 12.92 -4.21 0.13
C ILE A 20 11.72 -3.24 0.08
N ASP A 21 11.46 -2.70 -1.10
CA ASP A 21 10.29 -1.88 -1.46
C ASP A 21 10.10 -0.62 -0.58
N PRO A 22 11.13 0.23 -0.41
CA PRO A 22 10.96 1.44 0.38
C PRO A 22 10.03 2.45 -0.30
N THR A 23 9.17 3.06 0.50
CA THR A 23 8.39 4.25 0.14
C THR A 23 8.73 5.39 1.09
N VAL A 24 8.79 6.61 0.57
CA VAL A 24 8.98 7.81 1.39
C VAL A 24 7.78 8.73 1.20
N PHE A 25 7.25 9.19 2.33
CA PHE A 25 6.18 10.16 2.41
C PHE A 25 6.70 11.39 3.17
N VAL A 26 6.47 12.58 2.64
CA VAL A 26 6.77 13.84 3.33
C VAL A 26 5.47 14.46 3.79
N ASP A 27 5.32 14.62 5.10
CA ASP A 27 4.12 15.22 5.70
C ASP A 27 4.05 16.73 5.46
N ASP A 28 2.91 17.34 5.74
CA ASP A 28 2.64 18.77 5.51
C ASP A 28 3.56 19.68 6.33
N ASP A 29 4.08 19.20 7.46
CA ASP A 29 5.07 19.90 8.29
C ASP A 29 6.51 19.76 7.79
N GLY A 30 6.71 19.02 6.69
CA GLY A 30 8.02 18.73 6.11
C GLY A 30 8.72 17.52 6.70
N THR A 31 8.11 16.80 7.64
CA THR A 31 8.68 15.57 8.22
C THR A 31 8.64 14.41 7.23
N PRO A 32 9.80 13.85 6.84
CA PRO A 32 9.82 12.69 5.99
C PRO A 32 9.69 11.39 6.80
N TRP A 33 8.90 10.47 6.29
CA TRP A 33 8.69 9.12 6.82
C TRP A 33 9.03 8.08 5.77
N MET A 34 9.62 6.98 6.18
CA MET A 34 9.91 5.84 5.31
C MET A 34 9.27 4.58 5.84
N SER A 35 8.59 3.84 4.96
CA SER A 35 8.10 2.49 5.24
C SER A 35 8.66 1.52 4.21
N TRP A 36 8.96 0.28 4.63
CA TRP A 36 9.50 -0.77 3.76
C TRP A 36 9.22 -2.14 4.36
N GLY A 37 9.65 -3.18 3.66
CA GLY A 37 9.76 -4.52 4.20
C GLY A 37 9.11 -5.60 3.36
N ASN A 38 9.46 -6.86 3.70
CA ASN A 38 8.86 -8.06 3.14
C ASN A 38 8.60 -9.09 4.25
N GLY A 39 7.32 -9.36 4.51
CA GLY A 39 6.86 -10.18 5.64
C GLY A 39 6.79 -9.43 6.97
N THR A 40 7.48 -8.32 7.09
CA THR A 40 7.43 -7.38 8.23
C THR A 40 7.34 -5.97 7.70
N CYS A 41 6.37 -5.19 8.19
CA CYS A 41 6.21 -3.79 7.82
C CYS A 41 6.99 -2.90 8.79
N PHE A 42 7.99 -2.20 8.28
CA PHE A 42 8.78 -1.25 9.03
C PHE A 42 8.32 0.18 8.75
N LEU A 43 8.48 1.04 9.74
CA LEU A 43 8.22 2.48 9.65
C LEU A 43 9.29 3.23 10.44
N VAL A 44 9.81 4.32 9.89
CA VAL A 44 10.75 5.19 10.59
C VAL A 44 10.59 6.63 10.11
N LYS A 45 10.81 7.56 11.01
CA LYS A 45 10.99 8.97 10.70
C LYS A 45 12.41 9.22 10.19
N LEU A 46 12.54 10.04 9.16
CA LEU A 46 13.84 10.46 8.64
C LEU A 46 14.15 11.89 9.06
N LYS A 47 15.43 12.22 9.11
CA LYS A 47 15.86 13.64 9.18
C LYS A 47 15.51 14.37 7.88
N PRO A 48 15.41 15.71 7.90
CA PRO A 48 15.06 16.48 6.69
C PRO A 48 16.00 16.28 5.50
N ASN A 49 17.23 15.78 5.72
CA ASN A 49 18.17 15.45 4.66
C ASN A 49 17.83 14.11 3.94
N MET A 50 16.88 13.32 4.47
CA MET A 50 16.44 12.01 3.96
C MET A 50 17.56 10.95 3.83
N THR A 51 18.67 11.16 4.50
CA THR A 51 19.85 10.24 4.48
C THR A 51 20.23 9.73 5.85
N GLU A 52 19.47 10.09 6.88
CA GLU A 52 19.66 9.66 8.26
C GLU A 52 18.29 9.40 8.92
N LEU A 53 18.26 8.45 9.84
CA LEU A 53 17.09 8.18 10.69
C LEU A 53 16.91 9.28 11.75
N ASP A 54 15.66 9.59 12.08
CA ASP A 54 15.27 10.51 13.15
C ASP A 54 14.40 9.78 14.18
N GLY A 55 14.95 8.77 14.82
CA GLY A 55 14.30 7.94 15.81
C GLY A 55 14.48 6.45 15.53
N ASN A 56 13.80 5.65 16.34
CA ASN A 56 13.88 4.19 16.27
C ASN A 56 13.01 3.63 15.15
N ILE A 57 13.41 2.51 14.58
CA ILE A 57 12.60 1.77 13.62
C ILE A 57 11.43 1.12 14.37
N GLU A 58 10.23 1.29 13.82
CA GLU A 58 9.00 0.72 14.32
C GLU A 58 8.55 -0.45 13.44
N ILE A 59 8.03 -1.50 14.04
CA ILE A 59 7.33 -2.59 13.37
C ILE A 59 5.84 -2.34 13.49
N LEU A 60 5.16 -2.24 12.37
CA LEU A 60 3.70 -2.23 12.30
C LEU A 60 3.21 -3.64 12.00
N LYS A 61 2.51 -4.28 12.94
CA LYS A 61 1.98 -5.64 12.77
C LYS A 61 0.76 -5.65 11.84
N MET A 62 0.98 -5.22 10.60
CA MET A 62 -0.06 -5.14 9.58
C MET A 62 -0.61 -6.53 9.24
N PRO A 63 -1.94 -6.73 9.26
CA PRO A 63 -2.55 -8.01 8.92
C PRO A 63 -2.15 -8.49 7.52
N LYS A 64 -1.65 -9.73 7.43
CA LYS A 64 -1.28 -10.38 6.17
C LYS A 64 -0.26 -9.62 5.32
N PHE A 65 0.54 -8.74 5.90
CA PHE A 65 1.54 -7.95 5.17
C PHE A 65 2.50 -8.86 4.41
N VAL A 66 2.72 -8.52 3.15
CA VAL A 66 3.74 -9.15 2.31
C VAL A 66 4.84 -8.15 2.01
N GLU A 67 4.55 -7.10 1.23
CA GLU A 67 5.56 -6.15 0.77
C GLU A 67 4.92 -4.87 0.19
N GLY A 68 5.72 -3.99 -0.41
CA GLY A 68 5.29 -2.85 -1.21
C GLY A 68 4.40 -1.85 -0.47
N PRO A 69 4.78 -1.37 0.73
CA PRO A 69 3.98 -0.36 1.41
C PRO A 69 3.97 0.95 0.61
N TRP A 70 2.84 1.65 0.64
CA TRP A 70 2.65 2.97 0.05
C TRP A 70 1.91 3.86 1.01
N ILE A 71 2.47 5.04 1.34
CA ILE A 71 1.86 6.01 2.26
C ILE A 71 1.33 7.19 1.47
N HIS A 72 0.11 7.62 1.80
CA HIS A 72 -0.43 8.90 1.34
C HIS A 72 -1.31 9.53 2.41
N LYS A 73 -1.57 10.81 2.26
CA LYS A 73 -2.46 11.59 3.12
C LYS A 73 -3.62 12.15 2.30
N ARG A 74 -4.80 12.16 2.88
CA ARG A 74 -5.94 12.88 2.34
C ARG A 74 -6.68 13.56 3.49
N GLU A 75 -6.89 14.85 3.38
CA GLU A 75 -7.43 15.65 4.48
C GLU A 75 -6.60 15.45 5.76
N ASN A 76 -7.21 15.05 6.86
CA ASN A 76 -6.54 14.81 8.15
C ASN A 76 -6.31 13.30 8.43
N LEU A 77 -6.34 12.46 7.39
CA LEU A 77 -6.18 11.01 7.52
C LEU A 77 -4.97 10.52 6.72
N TYR A 78 -4.24 9.61 7.33
CA TYR A 78 -3.11 8.92 6.73
C TYR A 78 -3.52 7.51 6.34
N TYR A 79 -2.98 7.05 5.24
CA TYR A 79 -3.26 5.74 4.66
C TYR A 79 -1.95 5.02 4.39
N LEU A 80 -1.86 3.77 4.81
CA LEU A 80 -0.79 2.85 4.44
C LEU A 80 -1.43 1.70 3.69
N THR A 81 -1.17 1.62 2.39
CA THR A 81 -1.59 0.53 1.51
C THR A 81 -0.41 -0.39 1.25
N TYR A 82 -0.66 -1.67 1.06
CA TYR A 82 0.40 -2.66 0.92
C TYR A 82 -0.09 -3.93 0.20
N ALA A 83 0.83 -4.68 -0.38
CA ALA A 83 0.56 -6.03 -0.85
C ALA A 83 0.33 -6.94 0.35
N SER A 84 -0.83 -7.60 0.37
CA SER A 84 -1.25 -8.51 1.45
C SER A 84 -1.53 -9.90 0.91
N MET A 85 -1.31 -10.94 1.71
CA MET A 85 -1.55 -12.31 1.27
C MET A 85 -3.03 -12.63 1.22
N GLY A 86 -3.56 -12.84 0.01
CA GLY A 86 -4.88 -13.35 -0.25
C GLY A 86 -4.92 -14.89 -0.31
N LYS A 87 -5.81 -15.45 -1.11
CA LYS A 87 -5.92 -16.90 -1.33
C LYS A 87 -4.85 -17.40 -2.31
N GLY A 88 -3.59 -17.48 -1.84
CA GLY A 88 -2.45 -17.99 -2.61
C GLY A 88 -1.78 -16.99 -3.55
N ARG A 89 -2.29 -15.77 -3.68
CA ARG A 89 -1.71 -14.63 -4.41
C ARG A 89 -1.95 -13.34 -3.63
N GLU A 90 -1.22 -12.30 -3.98
CA GLU A 90 -1.35 -11.02 -3.31
C GLU A 90 -2.62 -10.27 -3.72
N THR A 91 -3.15 -9.52 -2.74
CA THR A 91 -4.17 -8.49 -2.88
C THR A 91 -3.58 -7.17 -2.35
N ILE A 92 -4.25 -6.05 -2.56
CA ILE A 92 -3.88 -4.80 -1.88
C ILE A 92 -4.82 -4.60 -0.70
N SER A 93 -4.25 -4.46 0.49
CA SER A 93 -4.95 -4.07 1.72
C SER A 93 -4.50 -2.70 2.21
N TYR A 94 -5.21 -2.13 3.18
CA TYR A 94 -4.82 -0.85 3.75
C TYR A 94 -5.20 -0.70 5.23
N ALA A 95 -4.48 0.20 5.87
CA ALA A 95 -4.79 0.75 7.18
C ALA A 95 -4.89 2.28 7.12
N MET A 96 -5.60 2.87 8.08
CA MET A 96 -5.78 4.30 8.25
C MET A 96 -5.34 4.73 9.65
N ALA A 97 -4.86 5.97 9.76
CA ALA A 97 -4.50 6.57 11.04
C ALA A 97 -4.82 8.06 11.07
N PRO A 98 -5.01 8.67 12.27
CA PRO A 98 -5.14 10.12 12.43
C PRO A 98 -3.79 10.83 12.39
N SER A 99 -2.67 10.13 12.54
CA SER A 99 -1.31 10.63 12.43
C SER A 99 -0.36 9.53 11.94
N MET A 100 0.85 9.89 11.48
CA MET A 100 1.87 8.92 11.10
C MET A 100 2.31 8.02 12.26
N GLU A 101 2.22 8.51 13.48
CA GLU A 101 2.51 7.77 14.71
C GLU A 101 1.39 6.79 15.11
N GLY A 102 0.24 6.88 14.44
CA GLY A 102 -0.93 6.04 14.67
C GLY A 102 -1.96 6.65 15.64
N PRO A 103 -2.85 5.86 16.25
CA PRO A 103 -2.97 4.41 16.03
C PRO A 103 -3.45 4.06 14.62
N TRP A 104 -2.80 3.11 13.99
CA TRP A 104 -3.22 2.56 12.70
C TRP A 104 -4.37 1.56 12.88
N THR A 105 -5.36 1.64 12.02
CA THR A 105 -6.49 0.69 12.00
C THR A 105 -6.57 0.04 10.63
N TYR A 106 -6.43 -1.26 10.57
CA TYR A 106 -6.64 -2.06 9.36
C TYR A 106 -8.09 -1.96 8.90
N ARG A 107 -8.30 -1.74 7.62
CA ARG A 107 -9.63 -1.49 7.02
C ARG A 107 -10.06 -2.56 6.01
N GLY A 108 -9.20 -3.54 5.73
CA GLY A 108 -9.52 -4.62 4.81
C GLY A 108 -8.83 -4.51 3.46
N VAL A 109 -9.33 -5.29 2.51
CA VAL A 109 -8.81 -5.37 1.14
C VAL A 109 -9.35 -4.20 0.31
N LEU A 110 -8.45 -3.46 -0.33
CA LEU A 110 -8.76 -2.36 -1.26
C LEU A 110 -9.05 -2.87 -2.68
N THR A 111 -8.25 -3.82 -3.15
CA THR A 111 -8.47 -4.49 -4.45
C THR A 111 -7.97 -5.93 -4.42
N GLY A 112 -8.58 -6.77 -5.25
CA GLY A 112 -8.31 -8.20 -5.32
C GLY A 112 -6.98 -8.56 -5.98
N MET A 113 -6.83 -9.86 -6.24
CA MET A 113 -5.63 -10.41 -6.90
C MET A 113 -5.53 -9.92 -8.34
N ALA A 114 -4.31 -9.56 -8.77
CA ALA A 114 -4.06 -9.18 -10.15
C ALA A 114 -4.18 -10.36 -11.12
N GLU A 115 -4.77 -10.10 -12.30
CA GLU A 115 -4.92 -11.13 -13.32
C GLU A 115 -3.54 -11.57 -13.84
N ASN A 116 -3.32 -12.90 -13.88
CA ASN A 116 -2.11 -13.55 -14.35
C ASN A 116 -0.80 -13.11 -13.63
N SER A 117 -0.88 -12.50 -12.45
CA SER A 117 0.26 -12.13 -11.61
C SER A 117 0.14 -12.75 -10.22
N PHE A 118 1.28 -13.15 -9.65
CA PHE A 118 1.35 -13.55 -8.25
C PHE A 118 1.32 -12.34 -7.32
N THR A 119 1.96 -11.25 -7.74
CA THR A 119 2.12 -10.01 -6.95
C THR A 119 1.21 -8.89 -7.45
N ILE A 120 0.93 -7.92 -6.58
CA ILE A 120 0.28 -6.65 -6.90
C ILE A 120 0.76 -5.56 -5.95
N HIS A 121 1.30 -4.45 -6.47
CA HIS A 121 1.78 -3.34 -5.65
C HIS A 121 0.93 -2.08 -5.86
N PRO A 122 0.65 -1.31 -4.79
CA PRO A 122 -0.11 -0.07 -4.87
C PRO A 122 0.76 1.13 -5.23
N GLY A 123 0.17 2.09 -5.95
CA GLY A 123 0.63 3.46 -6.04
C GLY A 123 -0.60 4.36 -6.09
N ILE A 124 -0.74 5.30 -5.17
CA ILE A 124 -1.92 6.17 -5.08
C ILE A 124 -1.51 7.61 -5.27
N ILE A 125 -2.25 8.33 -6.11
CA ILE A 125 -2.02 9.75 -6.35
C ILE A 125 -3.36 10.47 -6.58
N GLU A 126 -3.42 11.71 -6.08
CA GLU A 126 -4.41 12.67 -6.54
C GLU A 126 -3.83 13.48 -7.70
N PHE A 127 -4.58 13.60 -8.77
CA PHE A 127 -4.23 14.44 -9.90
C PHE A 127 -5.46 15.15 -10.45
N LYS A 128 -5.42 16.48 -10.49
CA LYS A 128 -6.52 17.33 -10.98
C LYS A 128 -7.86 17.07 -10.28
N GLY A 129 -7.83 16.87 -8.97
CA GLY A 129 -9.03 16.64 -8.15
C GLY A 129 -9.65 15.24 -8.29
N GLN A 130 -8.95 14.31 -8.93
CA GLN A 130 -9.34 12.92 -9.04
C GLN A 130 -8.27 12.02 -8.44
N ASN A 131 -8.67 10.98 -7.73
CA ASN A 131 -7.75 10.00 -7.14
C ASN A 131 -7.63 8.76 -8.02
N TYR A 132 -6.44 8.19 -8.05
CA TYR A 132 -6.08 7.05 -8.88
C TYR A 132 -5.33 6.00 -8.07
N LEU A 133 -5.67 4.73 -8.32
CA LEU A 133 -4.87 3.59 -7.90
C LEU A 133 -4.09 3.07 -9.11
N PHE A 134 -2.78 3.12 -9.03
CA PHE A 134 -1.87 2.43 -9.94
C PHE A 134 -1.53 1.07 -9.36
N TYR A 135 -1.54 0.06 -10.19
CA TYR A 135 -1.17 -1.29 -9.83
C TYR A 135 -0.58 -2.01 -11.05
N HIS A 136 -0.32 -3.30 -10.98
CA HIS A 136 0.08 -4.08 -12.14
C HIS A 136 -0.70 -5.38 -12.26
N ASN A 137 -0.83 -5.86 -13.48
CA ASN A 137 -1.19 -7.24 -13.80
C ASN A 137 -0.16 -7.84 -14.76
N ALA A 138 -0.44 -9.00 -15.36
CA ALA A 138 0.47 -9.65 -16.30
C ALA A 138 -0.28 -10.23 -17.52
N ILE A 139 -1.24 -9.47 -18.06
CA ILE A 139 -2.06 -9.92 -19.19
C ILE A 139 -1.70 -9.27 -20.53
N LEU A 140 -0.97 -8.16 -20.51
CA LEU A 140 -0.68 -7.41 -21.73
C LEU A 140 0.19 -8.24 -22.69
N THR A 141 -0.25 -8.37 -23.93
CA THR A 141 0.52 -8.97 -25.02
C THR A 141 1.20 -7.87 -25.83
N ILE A 142 2.52 -7.93 -25.96
CA ILE A 142 3.32 -6.98 -26.75
C ILE A 142 4.15 -7.77 -27.76
N ASP A 143 4.11 -7.36 -29.03
CA ASP A 143 4.86 -7.97 -30.13
C ASP A 143 4.70 -9.51 -30.18
N GLY A 144 3.47 -10.00 -30.00
CA GLY A 144 3.14 -11.42 -30.01
C GLY A 144 3.60 -12.21 -28.78
N LYS A 145 4.23 -11.56 -27.80
CA LYS A 145 4.59 -12.16 -26.52
C LYS A 145 3.48 -11.94 -25.50
N SER A 146 2.82 -13.01 -25.11
CA SER A 146 1.76 -12.99 -24.10
C SER A 146 2.28 -12.50 -22.75
N GLY A 147 1.42 -11.86 -21.95
CA GLY A 147 1.69 -11.57 -20.55
C GLY A 147 2.07 -12.83 -19.76
N ALA A 148 2.87 -12.66 -18.73
CA ALA A 148 3.24 -13.70 -17.78
C ALA A 148 3.68 -13.05 -16.46
N THR A 149 3.69 -13.80 -15.37
CA THR A 149 4.03 -13.30 -14.02
C THR A 149 5.31 -12.44 -13.99
N GLY A 150 6.32 -12.77 -14.77
CA GLY A 150 7.56 -11.98 -14.90
C GLY A 150 7.47 -10.82 -15.92
N ARG A 151 6.35 -10.61 -16.59
CA ARG A 151 6.11 -9.53 -17.57
C ARG A 151 4.91 -8.70 -17.15
N ARG A 152 5.14 -7.85 -16.16
CA ARG A 152 4.10 -7.01 -15.56
C ARG A 152 3.74 -5.83 -16.47
N SER A 153 2.48 -5.44 -16.45
CA SER A 153 1.95 -4.26 -17.14
C SER A 153 1.28 -3.33 -16.14
N VAL A 154 1.57 -2.04 -16.27
CA VAL A 154 0.96 -1.01 -15.39
C VAL A 154 -0.51 -0.87 -15.74
N CYS A 155 -1.34 -0.84 -14.71
CA CYS A 155 -2.77 -0.59 -14.76
C CYS A 155 -3.11 0.63 -13.90
N VAL A 156 -4.23 1.28 -14.20
CA VAL A 156 -4.74 2.40 -13.42
C VAL A 156 -6.25 2.39 -13.43
N ASP A 157 -6.85 2.49 -12.25
CA ASP A 157 -8.28 2.68 -12.06
C ASP A 157 -8.55 3.87 -11.15
N TYR A 158 -9.78 4.41 -11.18
CA TYR A 158 -10.18 5.46 -10.27
C TYR A 158 -10.27 4.93 -8.84
N LEU A 159 -9.75 5.73 -7.91
CA LEU A 159 -9.89 5.51 -6.48
C LEU A 159 -10.93 6.47 -5.91
N TYR A 160 -11.84 5.95 -5.10
CA TYR A 160 -12.89 6.73 -4.45
C TYR A 160 -12.79 6.60 -2.93
N TYR A 161 -13.23 7.67 -2.25
CA TYR A 161 -13.35 7.68 -0.80
C TYR A 161 -14.80 7.77 -0.38
N LEU A 162 -15.14 7.03 0.67
CA LEU A 162 -16.45 7.10 1.32
C LEU A 162 -16.50 8.33 2.26
N PRO A 163 -17.71 8.75 2.68
CA PRO A 163 -17.86 9.93 3.56
C PRO A 163 -17.12 9.84 4.90
N ASP A 164 -16.81 8.65 5.37
CA ASP A 164 -16.06 8.40 6.61
C ASP A 164 -14.52 8.34 6.39
N GLY A 165 -14.07 8.63 5.17
CA GLY A 165 -12.67 8.62 4.77
C GLY A 165 -12.15 7.25 4.34
N ARG A 166 -12.89 6.15 4.51
CA ARG A 166 -12.46 4.84 4.00
C ARG A 166 -12.37 4.86 2.48
N MET A 167 -11.42 4.11 1.93
CA MET A 167 -11.34 3.88 0.49
C MET A 167 -12.39 2.85 0.08
N ALA A 168 -13.17 3.16 -0.96
CA ALA A 168 -14.06 2.22 -1.59
C ALA A 168 -13.26 1.11 -2.30
N TYR A 169 -13.82 -0.10 -2.35
CA TYR A 169 -13.18 -1.19 -3.09
C TYR A 169 -12.95 -0.81 -4.56
N VAL A 170 -11.75 -1.07 -5.05
CA VAL A 170 -11.40 -0.83 -6.45
C VAL A 170 -11.51 -2.13 -7.23
N GLU A 171 -12.50 -2.21 -8.10
CA GLU A 171 -12.58 -3.26 -9.09
C GLU A 171 -11.54 -3.01 -10.18
N GLN A 172 -10.68 -3.98 -10.46
CA GLN A 172 -9.70 -3.91 -11.53
C GLN A 172 -10.40 -4.05 -12.88
N THR A 173 -10.29 -3.03 -13.73
CA THR A 173 -10.99 -2.99 -15.01
C THR A 173 -10.02 -3.04 -16.19
N LYS A 174 -10.52 -3.43 -17.36
CA LYS A 174 -9.76 -3.35 -18.62
C LYS A 174 -9.83 -1.95 -19.23
N GLU A 175 -10.89 -1.24 -18.89
CA GLU A 175 -11.17 0.13 -19.34
C GLU A 175 -10.32 1.16 -18.61
N GLY A 176 -9.95 0.87 -17.34
CA GLY A 176 -9.19 1.77 -16.50
C GLY A 176 -9.85 3.14 -16.39
N ILE A 177 -9.10 4.18 -16.68
CA ILE A 177 -9.56 5.57 -16.64
C ILE A 177 -10.11 6.08 -18.00
N THR A 178 -10.34 5.22 -18.97
CA THR A 178 -10.96 5.61 -20.24
C THR A 178 -12.47 5.83 -20.13
N VAL A 179 -13.07 5.39 -19.03
CA VAL A 179 -14.48 5.62 -18.68
C VAL A 179 -14.64 6.87 -17.83
N LYS A 180 -15.87 7.36 -17.69
CA LYS A 180 -16.13 8.49 -16.80
C LYS A 180 -16.01 8.08 -15.33
N PRO A 181 -15.50 8.97 -14.45
CA PRO A 181 -15.54 8.74 -13.02
C PRO A 181 -16.95 8.50 -12.50
N LYS A 182 -17.09 7.67 -11.48
CA LYS A 182 -18.35 7.42 -10.78
C LYS A 182 -18.83 8.67 -10.03
N THR A 183 -20.13 8.85 -10.00
CA THR A 183 -20.79 9.82 -9.13
C THR A 183 -20.76 9.35 -7.67
N ALA A 184 -21.00 10.25 -6.71
CA ALA A 184 -21.06 9.89 -5.28
C ALA A 184 -22.12 8.80 -4.99
N ALA A 185 -23.25 8.81 -5.70
CA ALA A 185 -24.28 7.78 -5.57
C ALA A 185 -23.77 6.40 -6.04
N GLU A 186 -23.10 6.35 -7.18
CA GLU A 186 -22.52 5.10 -7.69
C GLU A 186 -21.37 4.60 -6.82
N VAL A 187 -20.60 5.49 -6.19
CA VAL A 187 -19.55 5.11 -5.22
C VAL A 187 -20.16 4.47 -3.98
N ALA A 188 -21.29 4.98 -3.50
CA ALA A 188 -22.00 4.43 -2.33
C ALA A 188 -22.52 3.00 -2.57
N GLU A 189 -22.76 2.61 -3.81
CA GLU A 189 -23.20 1.27 -4.21
C GLU A 189 -22.06 0.26 -4.41
N ILE A 190 -20.79 0.70 -4.28
CA ILE A 190 -19.63 -0.20 -4.42
C ILE A 190 -19.62 -1.21 -3.27
N VAL A 191 -19.67 -2.49 -3.61
CA VAL A 191 -19.60 -3.59 -2.65
C VAL A 191 -18.19 -4.16 -2.63
N ASN A 192 -17.60 -4.23 -1.44
CA ASN A 192 -16.34 -4.94 -1.24
C ASN A 192 -16.63 -6.44 -1.10
N PRO A 193 -16.12 -7.32 -1.98
CA PRO A 193 -16.35 -8.76 -1.89
C PRO A 193 -15.58 -9.45 -0.75
N TYR A 194 -14.68 -8.75 -0.07
CA TYR A 194 -13.86 -9.27 1.04
C TYR A 194 -14.50 -8.93 2.39
N THR A 195 -15.73 -9.35 2.61
CA THR A 195 -16.54 -9.02 3.81
C THR A 195 -16.09 -9.72 5.09
N ASP A 196 -15.30 -10.78 4.97
CA ASP A 196 -14.80 -11.55 6.13
C ASP A 196 -13.61 -10.87 6.85
N GLU A 197 -13.06 -9.81 6.26
CA GLU A 197 -11.96 -9.04 6.85
C GLU A 197 -12.49 -8.12 7.95
N LYS A 198 -11.96 -8.30 9.17
CA LYS A 198 -12.35 -7.46 10.31
C LYS A 198 -11.40 -6.28 10.46
N GLU A 199 -11.95 -5.14 10.84
CA GLU A 199 -11.14 -4.00 11.28
C GLU A 199 -10.36 -4.36 12.55
N VAL A 200 -9.07 -4.04 12.56
CA VAL A 200 -8.15 -4.36 13.66
C VAL A 200 -7.25 -3.16 13.93
N VAL A 201 -7.11 -2.79 15.19
CA VAL A 201 -6.05 -1.84 15.60
C VAL A 201 -4.70 -2.54 15.46
N VAL A 202 -3.81 -1.92 14.70
CA VAL A 202 -2.50 -2.46 14.39
C VAL A 202 -1.58 -2.27 15.59
N GLU A 203 -1.02 -3.36 16.11
CA GLU A 203 -0.01 -3.30 17.14
C GLU A 203 1.30 -2.73 16.57
N LYS A 204 1.98 -1.93 17.39
CA LYS A 204 3.26 -1.33 17.07
C LYS A 204 4.32 -1.81 18.06
N GLU A 205 5.49 -2.15 17.55
CA GLU A 205 6.66 -2.54 18.32
C GLU A 205 7.84 -1.66 17.93
N VAL A 206 8.64 -1.22 18.88
CA VAL A 206 9.83 -0.41 18.63
C VAL A 206 11.04 -1.31 18.70
N ILE A 207 11.89 -1.27 17.70
CA ILE A 207 13.18 -1.96 17.71
C ILE A 207 14.09 -1.18 18.68
N ALA A 208 14.47 -1.82 19.79
CA ALA A 208 15.43 -1.26 20.73
C ALA A 208 16.85 -1.27 20.13
N ASP A 209 17.61 -0.20 20.42
CA ASP A 209 19.04 -0.09 20.09
C ASP A 209 19.89 -1.21 20.74
#